data_bf02fdf807d023b35605a7dd254d9e49
#
_entry.id   bf02fdf807d023b35605a7dd254d9e49
#
_cell.length_a   1.000
_cell.length_b   1.000
_cell.length_c   1.000
_cell.angle_alpha   90.00
_cell.angle_beta   90.00
_cell.angle_gamma   90.00
#
_symmetry.space_group_name_H-M   'P 1'
#
loop_
_entity.id
_entity.type
_entity.pdbx_description
1 polymer ?
#
loop_
_entity_poly.entity_id
_entity_poly.type
_entity_poly.pdbx_seq_one_letter_code
_entity_poly.pdbx_strand_id
1 'polypeptide(L)'
;MIPGANGYRLPTLCEAEYAMRGGDPNAPDWDYLFSGAVSEPGKERYSINKGLDPVGWYQYNNKTGVSGTSDSDRENNTYYSYQGTHEVGLKKPNRLGLYDMSGNVSEFCYGKIDWTFTSKIQYTGELEINPVRIDETGNGRPSYGGSWRAGAGGAIVHSFPDNIDSSFSASIGFRVVRSGD
;
A
#
# COMPACT_ATOMS: atom_id res chain seq x y z
N MET A 1 19.73 10.73 0.56
CA MET A 1 19.58 11.00 -0.90
C MET A 1 20.80 11.77 -1.34
N ILE A 2 21.35 11.49 -2.50
CA ILE A 2 22.50 12.25 -3.03
C ILE A 2 21.92 13.51 -3.70
N PRO A 3 22.24 14.74 -3.21
CA PRO A 3 21.73 15.96 -3.81
C PRO A 3 22.11 16.04 -5.31
N GLY A 4 21.16 16.42 -6.16
CA GLY A 4 21.37 16.52 -7.60
C GLY A 4 21.37 15.20 -8.39
N ALA A 5 21.19 14.05 -7.72
CA ALA A 5 21.06 12.79 -8.41
C ALA A 5 19.66 12.66 -9.05
N ASN A 6 19.60 12.27 -10.32
CA ASN A 6 18.39 12.02 -11.09
C ASN A 6 18.13 10.53 -11.33
N GLY A 7 18.77 9.66 -10.55
CA GLY A 7 18.62 8.21 -10.64
C GLY A 7 17.35 7.68 -9.97
N TYR A 8 17.20 6.36 -10.03
CA TYR A 8 16.12 5.66 -9.34
C TYR A 8 16.33 5.68 -7.81
N ARG A 9 15.23 5.84 -7.09
CA ARG A 9 15.18 5.82 -5.62
C ARG A 9 13.87 5.23 -5.13
N LEU A 10 13.79 4.94 -3.83
CA LEU A 10 12.51 4.65 -3.20
C LEU A 10 11.62 5.91 -3.24
N PRO A 11 10.30 5.76 -3.40
CA PRO A 11 9.35 6.87 -3.27
C PRO A 11 9.33 7.38 -1.83
N THR A 12 9.06 8.65 -1.64
CA THR A 12 8.61 9.14 -0.34
C THR A 12 7.19 8.61 -0.06
N LEU A 13 6.77 8.64 1.19
CA LEU A 13 5.41 8.20 1.53
C LEU A 13 4.33 9.02 0.80
N CYS A 14 4.54 10.33 0.64
CA CYS A 14 3.61 11.19 -0.09
C CYS A 14 3.57 10.87 -1.60
N GLU A 15 4.72 10.58 -2.21
CA GLU A 15 4.75 10.14 -3.61
C GLU A 15 4.06 8.79 -3.80
N ALA A 16 4.25 7.88 -2.86
CA ALA A 16 3.57 6.59 -2.88
C ALA A 16 2.05 6.75 -2.77
N GLU A 17 1.56 7.54 -1.80
CA GLU A 17 0.13 7.82 -1.65
C GLU A 17 -0.46 8.51 -2.87
N TYR A 18 0.23 9.53 -3.42
CA TYR A 18 -0.18 10.21 -4.65
C TYR A 18 -0.31 9.23 -5.83
N ALA A 19 0.65 8.33 -5.98
CA ALA A 19 0.64 7.30 -7.01
C ALA A 19 -0.49 6.27 -6.79
N MET A 20 -0.74 5.85 -5.54
CA MET A 20 -1.85 4.96 -5.19
C MET A 20 -3.20 5.59 -5.52
N ARG A 21 -3.37 6.89 -5.30
CA ARG A 21 -4.59 7.65 -5.62
C ARG A 21 -4.79 7.94 -7.10
N GLY A 22 -3.89 7.48 -7.97
CA GLY A 22 -4.01 7.64 -9.41
C GLY A 22 -3.50 8.97 -9.98
N GLY A 23 -2.81 9.79 -9.17
CA GLY A 23 -2.03 10.95 -9.64
C GLY A 23 -2.81 12.20 -10.02
N ASP A 24 -4.12 12.26 -9.78
CA ASP A 24 -4.94 13.43 -10.10
C ASP A 24 -5.96 13.72 -8.98
N PRO A 25 -5.73 14.76 -8.16
CA PRO A 25 -6.61 15.11 -7.06
C PRO A 25 -8.06 15.52 -7.47
N ASN A 26 -8.26 15.83 -8.74
CA ASN A 26 -9.58 16.19 -9.27
C ASN A 26 -10.32 15.00 -9.88
N ALA A 27 -9.69 13.85 -9.95
CA ALA A 27 -10.30 12.66 -10.53
C ALA A 27 -11.31 12.01 -9.57
N PRO A 28 -12.41 11.42 -10.10
CA PRO A 28 -13.44 10.81 -9.26
C PRO A 28 -12.95 9.59 -8.45
N ASP A 29 -11.83 8.98 -8.84
CA ASP A 29 -11.20 7.84 -8.17
C ASP A 29 -10.13 8.26 -7.13
N TRP A 30 -9.88 9.55 -6.94
CA TRP A 30 -8.94 10.05 -5.95
C TRP A 30 -9.26 9.61 -4.52
N ASP A 31 -10.54 9.61 -4.17
CA ASP A 31 -11.02 9.24 -2.83
C ASP A 31 -11.38 7.76 -2.69
N TYR A 32 -11.01 6.93 -3.66
CA TYR A 32 -11.22 5.49 -3.53
C TYR A 32 -10.39 4.92 -2.38
N LEU A 33 -10.97 3.94 -1.70
CA LEU A 33 -10.33 3.33 -0.54
C LEU A 33 -9.10 2.50 -0.94
N PHE A 34 -9.16 1.83 -2.08
CA PHE A 34 -8.08 1.04 -2.64
C PHE A 34 -7.57 1.68 -3.93
N SER A 35 -6.34 1.42 -4.30
CA SER A 35 -5.76 1.96 -5.53
C SER A 35 -6.53 1.48 -6.77
N GLY A 36 -7.38 2.34 -7.30
CA GLY A 36 -8.24 2.05 -8.45
C GLY A 36 -9.55 1.31 -8.15
N ALA A 37 -9.94 1.17 -6.86
CA ALA A 37 -11.21 0.52 -6.51
C ALA A 37 -11.85 1.08 -5.24
N VAL A 38 -13.19 1.06 -5.22
CA VAL A 38 -14.00 1.43 -4.06
C VAL A 38 -14.13 0.26 -3.07
N SER A 39 -14.39 0.61 -1.81
CA SER A 39 -14.77 -0.37 -0.80
C SER A 39 -16.18 -0.93 -1.05
N GLU A 40 -16.43 -2.12 -0.54
CA GLU A 40 -17.81 -2.53 -0.28
C GLU A 40 -18.44 -1.58 0.75
N PRO A 41 -19.68 -1.10 0.52
CA PRO A 41 -20.35 -0.21 1.46
C PRO A 41 -20.46 -0.82 2.87
N GLY A 42 -20.06 -0.06 3.88
CA GLY A 42 -20.08 -0.47 5.28
C GLY A 42 -18.96 -1.42 5.70
N LYS A 43 -18.00 -1.71 4.81
CA LYS A 43 -16.87 -2.61 5.10
C LYS A 43 -15.49 -1.94 5.01
N GLU A 44 -15.43 -0.62 5.08
CA GLU A 44 -14.21 0.18 4.87
C GLU A 44 -13.06 -0.20 5.83
N ARG A 45 -13.41 -0.70 7.02
CA ARG A 45 -12.43 -1.09 8.06
C ARG A 45 -12.35 -2.60 8.30
N TYR A 46 -13.05 -3.40 7.52
CA TYR A 46 -13.05 -4.85 7.72
C TYR A 46 -11.85 -5.51 7.07
N SER A 47 -11.43 -6.62 7.67
CA SER A 47 -10.36 -7.44 7.09
C SER A 47 -10.76 -8.09 5.77
N ILE A 48 -12.04 -8.38 5.58
CA ILE A 48 -12.63 -8.91 4.35
C ILE A 48 -13.35 -7.79 3.63
N ASN A 49 -12.91 -7.47 2.41
CA ASN A 49 -13.53 -6.44 1.59
C ASN A 49 -13.36 -6.80 0.10
N LYS A 50 -14.44 -7.22 -0.53
CA LYS A 50 -14.44 -7.64 -1.94
C LYS A 50 -14.14 -6.49 -2.91
N GLY A 51 -14.26 -5.24 -2.46
CA GLY A 51 -13.84 -4.07 -3.23
C GLY A 51 -12.35 -4.09 -3.59
N LEU A 52 -11.52 -4.76 -2.77
CA LEU A 52 -10.09 -4.94 -3.04
C LEU A 52 -9.81 -6.04 -4.10
N ASP A 53 -10.71 -7.00 -4.28
CA ASP A 53 -10.49 -8.17 -5.14
C ASP A 53 -10.06 -7.85 -6.59
N PRO A 54 -10.61 -6.82 -7.24
CA PRO A 54 -10.21 -6.49 -8.60
C PRO A 54 -8.79 -5.97 -8.75
N VAL A 55 -8.23 -5.34 -7.70
CA VAL A 55 -7.01 -4.52 -7.77
C VAL A 55 -5.87 -5.03 -6.90
N GLY A 56 -6.13 -5.97 -5.96
CA GLY A 56 -5.09 -6.40 -5.02
C GLY A 56 -5.23 -7.84 -4.53
N TRP A 57 -4.09 -8.37 -4.06
CA TRP A 57 -3.98 -9.66 -3.39
C TRP A 57 -3.79 -9.43 -1.89
N TYR A 58 -4.69 -9.99 -1.08
CA TYR A 58 -4.66 -9.85 0.37
C TYR A 58 -5.02 -11.17 1.06
N GLN A 59 -5.02 -11.23 2.38
CA GLN A 59 -5.18 -12.45 3.17
C GLN A 59 -6.36 -13.33 2.74
N TYR A 60 -7.44 -12.75 2.25
CA TYR A 60 -8.69 -13.47 1.98
C TYR A 60 -8.94 -13.78 0.50
N ASN A 61 -8.02 -13.42 -0.40
CA ASN A 61 -8.14 -13.75 -1.82
C ASN A 61 -6.83 -14.27 -2.46
N ASN A 62 -5.77 -14.49 -1.67
CA ASN A 62 -4.43 -14.81 -2.16
C ASN A 62 -4.13 -16.33 -2.29
N LYS A 63 -5.13 -17.18 -2.24
CA LYS A 63 -4.94 -18.63 -2.35
C LYS A 63 -4.39 -18.99 -3.73
N THR A 64 -3.16 -19.49 -3.79
CA THR A 64 -2.58 -19.97 -5.04
C THR A 64 -3.20 -21.32 -5.45
N GLY A 65 -3.53 -21.47 -6.72
CA GLY A 65 -4.00 -22.74 -7.29
C GLY A 65 -5.50 -23.01 -7.18
N VAL A 66 -6.29 -22.06 -6.66
CA VAL A 66 -7.76 -22.18 -6.63
C VAL A 66 -8.38 -20.92 -7.23
N SER A 67 -9.15 -21.11 -8.27
CA SER A 67 -9.98 -20.07 -8.88
C SER A 67 -11.08 -19.66 -7.90
N GLY A 68 -10.87 -18.53 -7.24
CA GLY A 68 -11.84 -17.92 -6.33
C GLY A 68 -11.91 -18.56 -4.95
N THR A 69 -11.82 -17.75 -3.91
CA THR A 69 -12.24 -18.10 -2.56
C THR A 69 -13.75 -18.07 -2.53
N SER A 70 -14.41 -19.14 -2.06
CA SER A 70 -15.84 -19.11 -1.84
C SER A 70 -16.19 -18.08 -0.75
N ASP A 71 -17.37 -17.49 -0.79
CA ASP A 71 -17.80 -16.54 0.25
C ASP A 71 -17.85 -17.22 1.63
N SER A 72 -18.21 -18.50 1.69
CA SER A 72 -18.19 -19.29 2.93
C SER A 72 -16.79 -19.47 3.52
N ASP A 73 -15.76 -19.59 2.68
CA ASP A 73 -14.39 -19.67 3.15
C ASP A 73 -13.91 -18.35 3.77
N ARG A 74 -14.36 -17.23 3.22
CA ARG A 74 -14.05 -15.88 3.74
C ARG A 74 -14.75 -15.62 5.07
N GLU A 75 -16.04 -16.01 5.18
CA GLU A 75 -16.86 -15.77 6.37
C GLU A 75 -16.44 -16.64 7.55
N ASN A 76 -15.95 -17.86 7.30
CA ASN A 76 -15.52 -18.78 8.33
C ASN A 76 -14.11 -18.56 8.84
N ASN A 77 -13.42 -17.49 8.38
CA ASN A 77 -12.04 -17.17 8.77
C ASN A 77 -11.09 -18.36 8.66
N THR A 78 -11.31 -19.22 7.66
CA THR A 78 -10.50 -20.41 7.46
C THR A 78 -9.13 -19.98 6.94
N TYR A 79 -8.13 -20.09 7.79
CA TYR A 79 -6.75 -19.82 7.42
C TYR A 79 -6.32 -20.82 6.37
N TYR A 80 -6.03 -20.33 5.17
CA TYR A 80 -5.60 -21.18 4.08
C TYR A 80 -4.17 -21.63 4.27
N SER A 81 -3.92 -22.89 4.02
CA SER A 81 -2.60 -23.51 4.17
C SER A 81 -1.57 -23.05 3.13
N TYR A 82 -1.97 -22.24 2.16
CA TYR A 82 -1.07 -21.74 1.12
C TYR A 82 -1.33 -20.26 0.87
N GLN A 83 -0.46 -19.44 1.40
CA GLN A 83 -0.48 -17.98 1.27
C GLN A 83 0.87 -17.53 0.75
N GLY A 84 0.88 -16.64 -0.22
CA GLY A 84 2.09 -16.12 -0.81
C GLY A 84 1.83 -14.96 -1.76
N THR A 85 2.91 -14.46 -2.31
CA THR A 85 2.87 -13.48 -3.38
C THR A 85 2.32 -14.09 -4.67
N HIS A 86 1.70 -13.26 -5.47
CA HIS A 86 1.27 -13.59 -6.82
C HIS A 86 2.16 -12.91 -7.85
N GLU A 87 2.13 -13.42 -9.08
CA GLU A 87 2.72 -12.76 -10.23
C GLU A 87 2.14 -11.35 -10.37
N VAL A 88 3.01 -10.38 -10.63
CA VAL A 88 2.64 -8.97 -10.76
C VAL A 88 1.81 -8.74 -12.02
N GLY A 89 0.90 -7.74 -11.96
CA GLY A 89 0.13 -7.32 -13.12
C GLY A 89 -1.09 -8.19 -13.45
N LEU A 90 -1.46 -9.15 -12.59
CA LEU A 90 -2.65 -9.99 -12.79
C LEU A 90 -3.96 -9.32 -12.37
N LYS A 91 -3.88 -8.28 -11.56
CA LYS A 91 -5.03 -7.47 -11.13
C LYS A 91 -5.20 -6.25 -12.04
N LYS A 92 -6.25 -5.47 -11.83
CA LYS A 92 -6.46 -4.23 -12.58
C LYS A 92 -5.51 -3.15 -12.10
N PRO A 93 -4.94 -2.35 -13.02
CA PRO A 93 -4.14 -1.19 -12.63
C PRO A 93 -5.03 -0.04 -12.14
N ASN A 94 -4.41 0.91 -11.45
CA ASN A 94 -5.03 2.19 -11.18
C ASN A 94 -4.97 3.12 -12.43
N ARG A 95 -5.42 4.37 -12.28
CA ARG A 95 -5.48 5.38 -13.35
C ARG A 95 -4.14 5.70 -14.00
N LEU A 96 -3.04 5.61 -13.24
CA LEU A 96 -1.68 5.78 -13.77
C LEU A 96 -1.15 4.54 -14.50
N GLY A 97 -1.93 3.45 -14.58
CA GLY A 97 -1.47 2.18 -15.12
C GLY A 97 -0.57 1.39 -14.17
N LEU A 98 -0.56 1.73 -12.86
CA LEU A 98 0.25 1.06 -11.86
C LEU A 98 -0.52 -0.13 -11.27
N TYR A 99 0.13 -1.29 -11.27
CA TYR A 99 -0.40 -2.55 -10.75
C TYR A 99 0.06 -2.79 -9.32
N ASP A 100 -0.73 -3.59 -8.59
CA ASP A 100 -0.41 -4.13 -7.25
C ASP A 100 -0.06 -3.03 -6.21
N MET A 101 -0.64 -1.83 -6.38
CA MET A 101 -0.48 -0.72 -5.44
C MET A 101 -1.23 -0.94 -4.13
N SER A 102 -2.20 -1.88 -4.11
CA SER A 102 -2.93 -2.32 -2.93
C SER A 102 -2.83 -3.83 -2.82
N GLY A 103 -2.11 -4.34 -1.82
CA GLY A 103 -1.88 -5.76 -1.60
C GLY A 103 -0.63 -6.33 -2.29
N ASN A 104 -0.55 -7.63 -2.44
CA ASN A 104 0.59 -8.44 -2.86
C ASN A 104 1.75 -8.34 -1.87
N VAL A 105 2.58 -7.30 -1.92
CA VAL A 105 3.62 -7.01 -0.92
C VAL A 105 3.53 -5.56 -0.46
N SER A 106 3.81 -5.31 0.82
CA SER A 106 4.04 -3.95 1.30
C SER A 106 5.35 -3.43 0.70
N GLU A 107 5.38 -2.17 0.31
CA GLU A 107 6.53 -1.61 -0.40
C GLU A 107 7.22 -0.53 0.44
N PHE A 108 8.53 -0.62 0.57
CA PHE A 108 9.31 0.34 1.32
C PHE A 108 9.25 1.74 0.70
N CYS A 109 9.11 2.75 1.59
CA CYS A 109 9.32 4.15 1.27
C CYS A 109 10.68 4.65 1.73
N TYR A 110 11.10 5.77 1.15
CA TYR A 110 12.24 6.54 1.60
C TYR A 110 11.93 7.26 2.92
N GLY A 111 12.86 7.21 3.85
CA GLY A 111 12.77 7.87 5.14
C GLY A 111 12.87 6.89 6.31
N LYS A 112 12.67 7.41 7.50
CA LYS A 112 12.58 6.66 8.75
C LYS A 112 11.37 7.13 9.52
N ILE A 113 10.77 6.24 10.27
CA ILE A 113 9.67 6.55 11.18
C ILE A 113 9.90 5.86 12.53
N ASP A 114 9.33 6.41 13.58
CA ASP A 114 9.19 5.75 14.86
C ASP A 114 7.71 5.38 15.14
N TRP A 115 7.45 4.58 16.17
CA TRP A 115 6.10 4.17 16.57
C TRP A 115 5.21 5.33 17.04
N THR A 116 5.79 6.50 17.33
CA THR A 116 5.06 7.70 17.75
C THR A 116 4.73 8.62 16.57
N PHE A 117 5.16 8.26 15.38
CA PHE A 117 5.01 9.07 14.17
C PHE A 117 3.55 9.44 13.87
N THR A 118 2.63 8.49 14.02
CA THR A 118 1.20 8.68 13.76
C THR A 118 0.56 9.75 14.67
N SER A 119 1.09 9.93 15.87
CA SER A 119 0.58 10.93 16.82
C SER A 119 1.16 12.32 16.60
N LYS A 120 2.25 12.44 15.80
CA LYS A 120 2.95 13.69 15.54
C LYS A 120 2.62 14.34 14.20
N ILE A 121 1.77 13.71 13.37
CA ILE A 121 1.34 14.31 12.12
C ILE A 121 0.43 15.49 12.44
N GLN A 122 0.98 16.69 12.47
CA GLN A 122 0.20 17.93 12.50
C GLN A 122 0.06 18.45 11.08
N TYR A 123 -1.17 18.53 10.62
CA TYR A 123 -1.47 19.26 9.38
C TYR A 123 -1.36 20.75 9.68
N THR A 124 -0.30 21.38 9.24
CA THR A 124 -0.08 22.83 9.40
C THR A 124 -0.95 23.67 8.46
N GLY A 125 -1.59 23.04 7.47
CA GLY A 125 -2.35 23.73 6.42
C GLY A 125 -1.47 24.38 5.35
N GLU A 126 -0.15 24.30 5.48
CA GLU A 126 0.79 24.84 4.49
C GLU A 126 1.14 23.81 3.44
N LEU A 127 1.32 24.25 2.18
CA LEU A 127 1.75 23.42 1.08
C LEU A 127 3.23 23.07 1.25
N GLU A 128 3.51 21.81 1.58
CA GLU A 128 4.90 21.31 1.58
C GLU A 128 5.30 20.87 0.17
N ILE A 129 6.39 21.42 -0.35
CA ILE A 129 6.95 21.04 -1.64
C ILE A 129 7.94 19.88 -1.39
N ASN A 130 7.69 18.73 -2.06
CA ASN A 130 8.48 17.51 -1.90
C ASN A 130 8.64 17.06 -0.43
N PRO A 131 7.55 16.85 0.31
CA PRO A 131 7.62 16.53 1.71
C PRO A 131 8.35 15.20 1.92
N VAL A 132 9.53 15.27 2.50
CA VAL A 132 10.28 14.10 2.97
C VAL A 132 10.16 14.09 4.49
N ARG A 133 9.22 13.31 5.00
CA ARG A 133 9.11 13.12 6.45
C ARG A 133 10.16 12.11 6.87
N ILE A 134 11.20 12.61 7.51
CA ILE A 134 12.27 11.81 8.08
C ILE A 134 12.27 12.09 9.59
N ASP A 135 11.95 11.09 10.37
CA ASP A 135 12.35 11.08 11.77
C ASP A 135 13.75 10.45 11.84
N GLU A 136 14.76 11.26 12.01
CA GLU A 136 16.15 10.79 12.08
C GLU A 136 16.38 9.86 13.28
N THR A 137 15.52 9.91 14.29
CA THR A 137 15.58 9.08 15.49
C THR A 137 14.88 7.73 15.32
N GLY A 138 14.04 7.60 14.29
CA GLY A 138 13.30 6.38 13.99
C GLY A 138 14.21 5.22 13.55
N ASN A 139 13.90 4.02 14.02
CA ASN A 139 14.63 2.81 13.68
C ASN A 139 14.00 2.03 12.52
N GLY A 140 12.74 2.32 12.17
CA GLY A 140 12.01 1.64 11.10
C GLY A 140 11.90 2.44 9.82
N ARG A 141 11.57 1.74 8.73
CA ARG A 141 11.24 2.36 7.45
C ARG A 141 9.74 2.32 7.22
N PRO A 142 9.15 3.37 6.67
CA PRO A 142 7.74 3.32 6.28
C PRO A 142 7.56 2.34 5.12
N SER A 143 6.44 1.63 5.14
CA SER A 143 5.97 0.83 4.02
C SER A 143 4.49 1.12 3.77
N TYR A 144 4.02 0.86 2.57
CA TYR A 144 2.65 1.14 2.15
C TYR A 144 2.06 -0.01 1.33
N GLY A 145 0.77 0.10 1.02
CA GLY A 145 0.08 -0.79 0.08
C GLY A 145 -0.47 -2.08 0.70
N GLY A 146 -0.01 -2.46 1.89
CA GLY A 146 -0.39 -3.74 2.51
C GLY A 146 0.15 -4.94 1.76
N SER A 147 -0.20 -6.14 2.20
CA SER A 147 0.38 -7.36 1.63
C SER A 147 -0.61 -8.52 1.58
N TRP A 148 -0.20 -9.60 0.93
CA TRP A 148 -0.93 -10.87 0.89
C TRP A 148 -1.24 -11.44 2.29
N ARG A 149 -0.51 -11.04 3.35
CA ARG A 149 -0.75 -11.46 4.73
C ARG A 149 -1.72 -10.57 5.49
N ALA A 150 -1.93 -9.34 5.04
CA ALA A 150 -2.76 -8.36 5.71
C ALA A 150 -4.23 -8.51 5.30
N GLY A 151 -5.14 -8.15 6.20
CA GLY A 151 -6.53 -7.90 5.84
C GLY A 151 -6.65 -6.68 4.92
N ALA A 152 -7.80 -6.50 4.28
CA ALA A 152 -8.03 -5.40 3.34
C ALA A 152 -7.78 -4.02 3.97
N GLY A 153 -8.01 -3.85 5.27
CA GLY A 153 -7.72 -2.60 5.99
C GLY A 153 -6.26 -2.16 5.96
N GLY A 154 -5.31 -3.09 5.74
CA GLY A 154 -3.90 -2.77 5.56
C GLY A 154 -3.54 -2.29 4.16
N ALA A 155 -4.42 -2.51 3.17
CA ALA A 155 -4.19 -2.18 1.77
C ALA A 155 -4.87 -0.87 1.31
N ILE A 156 -5.47 -0.11 2.23
CA ILE A 156 -6.11 1.18 1.94
C ILE A 156 -5.06 2.26 1.64
N VAL A 157 -5.40 3.17 0.74
CA VAL A 157 -4.46 4.22 0.25
C VAL A 157 -3.97 5.19 1.33
N HIS A 158 -4.70 5.33 2.41
CA HIS A 158 -4.35 6.17 3.55
C HIS A 158 -4.09 5.36 4.84
N SER A 159 -3.74 4.08 4.71
CA SER A 159 -3.32 3.29 5.87
C SER A 159 -2.05 3.91 6.46
N PHE A 160 -1.98 3.89 7.78
CA PHE A 160 -0.73 4.28 8.43
C PHE A 160 0.38 3.33 7.99
N PRO A 161 1.55 3.89 7.63
CA PRO A 161 2.66 3.07 7.23
C PRO A 161 3.04 2.11 8.37
N ASP A 162 3.23 0.85 8.03
CA ASP A 162 3.84 -0.08 8.97
C ASP A 162 5.29 0.35 9.21
N ASN A 163 5.66 0.46 10.48
CA ASN A 163 7.05 0.66 10.85
C ASN A 163 7.75 -0.70 10.82
N ILE A 164 8.47 -0.96 9.76
CA ILE A 164 9.18 -2.21 9.59
C ILE A 164 10.64 -1.95 9.95
N ASP A 165 11.09 -2.61 11.03
CA ASP A 165 12.50 -2.69 11.30
C ASP A 165 13.21 -3.46 10.15
N SER A 166 14.52 -3.51 10.16
CA SER A 166 15.33 -4.13 9.11
C SER A 166 15.16 -5.66 8.99
N SER A 167 14.08 -6.22 9.53
CA SER A 167 13.82 -7.66 9.46
C SER A 167 13.37 -8.09 8.07
N PHE A 168 13.83 -9.26 7.66
CA PHE A 168 13.40 -9.88 6.41
C PHE A 168 11.95 -10.34 6.54
N SER A 169 11.13 -10.02 5.55
CA SER A 169 9.75 -10.49 5.48
C SER A 169 9.40 -10.91 4.05
N ALA A 170 8.76 -12.06 3.91
CA ALA A 170 8.24 -12.54 2.64
C ALA A 170 7.07 -11.69 2.10
N SER A 171 6.57 -10.75 2.89
CA SER A 171 5.45 -9.88 2.54
C SER A 171 5.86 -8.44 2.26
N ILE A 172 7.17 -8.17 2.15
CA ILE A 172 7.72 -6.84 1.91
C ILE A 172 8.55 -6.84 0.65
N GLY A 173 8.39 -5.80 -0.15
CA GLY A 173 9.16 -5.54 -1.35
C GLY A 173 9.51 -4.06 -1.46
N PHE A 174 9.75 -3.61 -2.67
CA PHE A 174 9.99 -2.20 -2.97
C PHE A 174 9.60 -1.88 -4.41
N ARG A 175 9.35 -0.63 -4.63
CA ARG A 175 9.16 -0.01 -5.93
C ARG A 175 10.10 1.18 -6.04
N VAL A 176 10.56 1.50 -7.23
CA VAL A 176 11.43 2.65 -7.46
C VAL A 176 10.70 3.73 -8.25
N VAL A 177 11.08 4.97 -7.96
CA VAL A 177 10.65 6.16 -8.72
C VAL A 177 11.88 6.87 -9.26
N ARG A 178 11.69 7.64 -10.32
CA ARG A 178 12.70 8.54 -10.88
C ARG A 178 12.09 9.93 -10.99
N SER A 179 12.86 10.95 -10.62
CA SER A 179 12.46 12.34 -10.87
C SER A 179 12.37 12.54 -12.37
N GLY A 180 11.33 13.21 -12.83
CA GLY A 180 11.23 13.69 -14.23
C GLY A 180 12.32 14.72 -14.51
N ASP A 181 12.73 14.81 -15.76
CA ASP A 181 13.63 15.85 -16.24
C ASP A 181 12.87 17.17 -16.31
#